data_9ae3a81c029b987624a66e41557ce133
#
_entry.id   9ae3a81c029b987624a66e41557ce133
#
_cell.length_a   1.000
_cell.length_b   1.000
_cell.length_c   1.000
_cell.angle_alpha   90.00
_cell.angle_beta   90.00
_cell.angle_gamma   90.00
#
_symmetry.space_group_name_H-M   'P 1'
#
loop_
_entity.id
_entity.type
_entity.pdbx_description
1 polymer ?
#
loop_
_entity_poly.entity_id
_entity_poly.type
_entity_poly.pdbx_seq_one_letter_code
_entity_poly.pdbx_strand_id
1 'polypeptide(L)'
;MLKEKRQLNIKYAAFFFAFLLLYAFLIVRRCALPELGAVAYLFHCVDYGFGFCSKFLPGAVYNLFVAAPSKTSAAVYETVLLVIGFAVIACCLSRFYTGVPDEYKKTALILTAFYLTGSCTFAPYAFQLGMLDVSWIFISLIYIAALKTKYLKWLLCPVLLFTTSMIHYGAIITYIPFLCLLTLYEAAKEVNKKEKTKKIVALLLCIIVAMSGFLYFLANDKKNVTCTMTEFDQTVTERGAEMTRYFDTGLFCTPEDYSEEFLEAYQQNGDYPESPYTPVFEGEALSAPQKLVNAIVFQFQYQIYTFKNNGMAKSVFTQGGVLLLILLPLLILFYVFAVKKFKAAKGNGSMRLTYFCMLFLFPLSAFLSLAISTDSVRWIAHGFLCLFTFTLYALHDNKEDWSIVKNYFSGFSPVIGTAYFFIYALTILDPYV
;
A
#
# COMPACT_ATOMS: atom_id res chain seq x y z
N MET A 1 -33.84 -19.75 2.48
CA MET A 1 -32.44 -19.76 2.93
C MET A 1 -31.45 -19.10 1.96
N LEU A 2 -31.21 -19.58 0.72
CA LEU A 2 -30.28 -18.92 -0.23
C LEU A 2 -30.73 -17.52 -0.64
N LYS A 3 -32.00 -17.29 -0.92
CA LYS A 3 -32.58 -15.99 -1.29
C LYS A 3 -32.49 -14.99 -0.14
N GLU A 4 -32.78 -15.41 1.07
CA GLU A 4 -32.68 -14.57 2.28
C GLU A 4 -31.22 -14.17 2.56
N LYS A 5 -30.27 -15.12 2.47
CA LYS A 5 -28.84 -14.83 2.63
C LYS A 5 -28.35 -13.83 1.56
N ARG A 6 -28.84 -13.95 0.31
CA ARG A 6 -28.52 -12.98 -0.76
C ARG A 6 -29.07 -11.59 -0.45
N GLN A 7 -30.32 -11.51 0.01
CA GLN A 7 -30.92 -10.22 0.40
C GLN A 7 -30.19 -9.56 1.56
N LEU A 8 -29.78 -10.35 2.56
CA LEU A 8 -29.03 -9.86 3.71
C LEU A 8 -27.64 -9.32 3.28
N ASN A 9 -26.95 -10.02 2.37
CA ASN A 9 -25.69 -9.56 1.81
C ASN A 9 -25.84 -8.20 1.09
N ILE A 10 -26.90 -8.03 0.29
CA ILE A 10 -27.17 -6.77 -0.41
C ILE A 10 -27.41 -5.62 0.59
N LYS A 11 -28.20 -5.85 1.65
CA LYS A 11 -28.47 -4.84 2.67
C LYS A 11 -27.19 -4.40 3.38
N TYR A 12 -26.34 -5.30 3.80
CA TYR A 12 -25.07 -4.97 4.46
C TYR A 12 -24.08 -4.33 3.48
N ALA A 13 -24.04 -4.76 2.21
CA ALA A 13 -23.20 -4.12 1.21
C ALA A 13 -23.64 -2.66 0.99
N ALA A 14 -24.93 -2.40 0.85
CA ALA A 14 -25.47 -1.05 0.72
C ALA A 14 -25.16 -0.21 1.97
N PHE A 15 -25.29 -0.78 3.18
CA PHE A 15 -24.96 -0.08 4.42
C PHE A 15 -23.48 0.29 4.50
N PHE A 16 -22.56 -0.66 4.26
CA PHE A 16 -21.12 -0.39 4.31
C PHE A 16 -20.68 0.58 3.21
N PHE A 17 -21.27 0.48 2.02
CA PHE A 17 -20.99 1.40 0.93
C PHE A 17 -21.44 2.84 1.26
N ALA A 18 -22.66 3.00 1.73
CA ALA A 18 -23.16 4.31 2.16
C ALA A 18 -22.32 4.89 3.30
N PHE A 19 -21.93 4.05 4.27
CA PHE A 19 -21.06 4.47 5.36
C PHE A 19 -19.70 4.94 4.86
N LEU A 20 -19.05 4.20 3.95
CA LEU A 20 -17.76 4.58 3.35
C LEU A 20 -17.87 5.91 2.60
N LEU A 21 -18.91 6.09 1.78
CA LEU A 21 -19.13 7.35 1.06
C LEU A 21 -19.32 8.51 2.04
N LEU A 22 -20.21 8.37 3.02
CA LEU A 22 -20.44 9.43 4.00
C LEU A 22 -19.18 9.75 4.78
N TYR A 23 -18.45 8.75 5.26
CA TYR A 23 -17.21 8.94 6.00
C TYR A 23 -16.14 9.64 5.13
N ALA A 24 -15.92 9.16 3.91
CA ALA A 24 -14.96 9.74 2.99
C ALA A 24 -15.27 11.20 2.64
N PHE A 25 -16.52 11.53 2.34
CA PHE A 25 -16.90 12.88 1.94
C PHE A 25 -17.12 13.84 3.12
N LEU A 26 -17.75 13.39 4.21
CA LEU A 26 -18.07 14.29 5.33
C LEU A 26 -16.88 14.46 6.29
N ILE A 27 -16.14 13.38 6.59
CA ILE A 27 -15.09 13.40 7.61
C ILE A 27 -13.73 13.64 6.95
N VAL A 28 -13.37 12.84 5.95
CA VAL A 28 -12.04 12.90 5.34
C VAL A 28 -11.89 14.14 4.47
N ARG A 29 -12.83 14.38 3.56
CA ARG A 29 -12.78 15.55 2.65
C ARG A 29 -13.46 16.82 3.19
N ARG A 30 -14.12 16.76 4.31
CA ARG A 30 -14.86 17.90 4.88
C ARG A 30 -15.81 18.56 3.85
N CYS A 31 -16.49 17.76 3.06
CA CYS A 31 -17.37 18.17 1.95
C CYS A 31 -16.67 18.94 0.81
N ALA A 32 -15.34 18.91 0.73
CA ALA A 32 -14.62 19.50 -0.40
C ALA A 32 -14.81 18.67 -1.69
N LEU A 33 -14.83 19.34 -2.83
CA LEU A 33 -14.87 18.66 -4.13
C LEU A 33 -13.57 17.85 -4.35
N PRO A 34 -13.67 16.72 -5.08
CA PRO A 34 -12.48 15.97 -5.45
C PRO A 34 -11.56 16.80 -6.34
N GLU A 35 -10.35 17.02 -5.87
CA GLU A 35 -9.27 17.63 -6.64
C GLU A 35 -8.06 16.72 -6.63
N LEU A 36 -7.32 16.70 -7.74
CA LEU A 36 -6.03 16.04 -7.80
C LEU A 36 -4.92 17.02 -7.41
N GLY A 37 -4.04 16.58 -6.52
CA GLY A 37 -2.79 17.27 -6.29
C GLY A 37 -1.91 17.27 -7.55
N ALA A 38 -0.96 18.21 -7.64
CA ALA A 38 -0.09 18.36 -8.81
C ALA A 38 0.69 17.07 -9.13
N VAL A 39 1.25 16.42 -8.10
CA VAL A 39 1.97 15.13 -8.25
C VAL A 39 1.02 14.00 -8.70
N ALA A 40 -0.18 13.92 -8.13
CA ALA A 40 -1.17 12.93 -8.53
C ALA A 40 -1.59 13.10 -9.99
N TYR A 41 -1.77 14.35 -10.43
CA TYR A 41 -2.10 14.62 -11.82
C TYR A 41 -0.95 14.29 -12.78
N LEU A 42 0.31 14.54 -12.38
CA LEU A 42 1.47 14.18 -13.17
C LEU A 42 1.52 12.68 -13.51
N PHE A 43 1.11 11.79 -12.59
CA PHE A 43 1.02 10.35 -12.87
C PHE A 43 0.01 10.01 -13.98
N HIS A 44 -0.94 10.90 -14.28
CA HIS A 44 -1.89 10.75 -15.38
C HIS A 44 -1.39 11.37 -16.69
N CYS A 45 -0.38 12.24 -16.60
CA CYS A 45 0.26 12.85 -17.77
C CYS A 45 1.38 11.99 -18.35
N VAL A 46 1.85 10.96 -17.65
CA VAL A 46 2.94 10.07 -18.08
C VAL A 46 2.40 8.71 -18.51
N ASP A 47 2.99 8.13 -19.56
CA ASP A 47 2.64 6.81 -20.08
C ASP A 47 3.85 6.13 -20.73
N TYR A 48 3.66 4.92 -21.26
CA TYR A 48 4.73 4.17 -21.89
C TYR A 48 5.23 4.74 -23.23
N GLY A 49 4.67 5.82 -23.73
CA GLY A 49 5.23 6.61 -24.82
C GLY A 49 6.59 7.24 -24.46
N PHE A 50 6.83 7.48 -23.17
CA PHE A 50 8.13 7.96 -22.66
C PHE A 50 9.14 6.84 -22.36
N GLY A 51 8.73 5.57 -22.45
CA GLY A 51 9.56 4.41 -22.17
C GLY A 51 8.93 3.45 -21.15
N PHE A 52 9.52 2.26 -20.99
CA PHE A 52 9.00 1.24 -20.08
C PHE A 52 9.55 1.44 -18.67
N CYS A 53 8.98 2.41 -17.94
CA CYS A 53 9.41 2.79 -16.60
C CYS A 53 8.34 2.45 -15.54
N SER A 54 8.78 2.31 -14.28
CA SER A 54 7.86 2.25 -13.14
C SER A 54 7.08 3.57 -13.01
N LYS A 55 5.92 3.52 -12.34
CA LYS A 55 5.01 4.65 -12.15
C LYS A 55 4.23 5.10 -13.40
N PHE A 56 4.55 4.61 -14.59
CA PHE A 56 3.88 5.01 -15.84
C PHE A 56 2.61 4.21 -16.13
N LEU A 57 2.42 3.07 -15.49
CA LEU A 57 1.24 2.22 -15.69
C LEU A 57 -0.10 2.93 -15.41
N PRO A 58 -0.28 3.70 -14.32
CA PRO A 58 -1.54 4.38 -14.06
C PRO A 58 -1.94 5.35 -15.16
N GLY A 59 -1.00 6.18 -15.63
CA GLY A 59 -1.23 7.09 -16.75
C GLY A 59 -1.47 6.36 -18.07
N ALA A 60 -0.73 5.28 -18.34
CA ALA A 60 -0.97 4.46 -19.54
C ALA A 60 -2.40 3.86 -19.53
N VAL A 61 -2.90 3.41 -18.39
CA VAL A 61 -4.28 2.91 -18.25
C VAL A 61 -5.28 4.05 -18.41
N TYR A 62 -5.04 5.19 -17.75
CA TYR A 62 -5.90 6.37 -17.87
C TYR A 62 -6.05 6.85 -19.32
N ASN A 63 -4.94 6.92 -20.08
CA ASN A 63 -4.92 7.36 -21.47
C ASN A 63 -5.64 6.41 -22.44
N LEU A 64 -5.95 5.16 -22.03
CA LEU A 64 -6.84 4.28 -22.80
C LEU A 64 -8.30 4.77 -22.80
N PHE A 65 -8.70 5.53 -21.79
CA PHE A 65 -10.08 6.00 -21.60
C PHE A 65 -10.25 7.47 -21.89
N VAL A 66 -9.18 8.26 -21.86
CA VAL A 66 -9.21 9.72 -21.96
C VAL A 66 -8.24 10.21 -23.03
N ALA A 67 -8.80 10.66 -24.15
CA ALA A 67 -7.98 11.11 -25.30
C ALA A 67 -7.28 12.47 -25.05
N ALA A 68 -7.85 13.33 -24.19
CA ALA A 68 -7.28 14.63 -23.83
C ALA A 68 -7.17 14.75 -22.30
N PRO A 69 -6.01 14.47 -21.72
CA PRO A 69 -5.79 14.59 -20.29
C PRO A 69 -6.08 16.01 -19.78
N SER A 70 -6.74 16.08 -18.63
CA SER A 70 -6.95 17.33 -17.88
C SER A 70 -7.10 17.01 -16.40
N LYS A 71 -6.80 17.96 -15.49
CA LYS A 71 -7.01 17.76 -14.05
C LYS A 71 -8.44 17.31 -13.73
N THR A 72 -9.44 17.89 -14.40
CA THR A 72 -10.85 17.56 -14.18
C THR A 72 -11.16 16.13 -14.65
N SER A 73 -10.74 15.73 -15.86
CA SER A 73 -11.00 14.37 -16.36
C SER A 73 -10.28 13.32 -15.50
N ALA A 74 -9.07 13.60 -15.04
CA ALA A 74 -8.34 12.72 -14.13
C ALA A 74 -9.01 12.64 -12.74
N ALA A 75 -9.49 13.76 -12.19
CA ALA A 75 -10.24 13.76 -10.93
C ALA A 75 -11.54 12.95 -11.02
N VAL A 76 -12.27 13.07 -12.15
CA VAL A 76 -13.47 12.26 -12.39
C VAL A 76 -13.11 10.78 -12.51
N TYR A 77 -12.09 10.44 -13.29
CA TYR A 77 -11.61 9.06 -13.47
C TYR A 77 -11.25 8.41 -12.13
N GLU A 78 -10.42 9.07 -11.33
CA GLU A 78 -9.99 8.56 -10.02
C GLU A 78 -11.14 8.50 -9.01
N THR A 79 -12.08 9.45 -9.06
CA THR A 79 -13.29 9.41 -8.21
C THR A 79 -14.14 8.19 -8.56
N VAL A 80 -14.31 7.89 -9.84
CA VAL A 80 -15.04 6.69 -10.30
C VAL A 80 -14.35 5.42 -9.82
N LEU A 81 -13.02 5.34 -9.98
CA LEU A 81 -12.24 4.20 -9.48
C LEU A 81 -12.40 4.04 -7.96
N LEU A 82 -12.28 5.11 -7.19
CA LEU A 82 -12.44 5.07 -5.74
C LEU A 82 -13.84 4.57 -5.33
N VAL A 83 -14.90 5.07 -5.98
CA VAL A 83 -16.28 4.65 -5.73
C VAL A 83 -16.47 3.16 -6.06
N ILE A 84 -15.91 2.69 -7.18
CA ILE A 84 -15.90 1.26 -7.52
C ILE A 84 -15.17 0.46 -6.44
N GLY A 85 -14.02 0.93 -5.99
CA GLY A 85 -13.26 0.31 -4.89
C GLY A 85 -14.07 0.21 -3.62
N PHE A 86 -14.77 1.26 -3.22
CA PHE A 86 -15.67 1.25 -2.05
C PHE A 86 -16.79 0.24 -2.21
N ALA A 87 -17.38 0.13 -3.40
CA ALA A 87 -18.42 -0.86 -3.68
C ALA A 87 -17.89 -2.30 -3.54
N VAL A 88 -16.71 -2.58 -4.09
CA VAL A 88 -16.06 -3.90 -3.98
C VAL A 88 -15.75 -4.23 -2.52
N ILE A 89 -15.14 -3.29 -1.78
CA ILE A 89 -14.84 -3.46 -0.35
C ILE A 89 -16.11 -3.72 0.46
N ALA A 90 -17.16 -2.94 0.22
CA ALA A 90 -18.45 -3.10 0.89
C ALA A 90 -19.07 -4.48 0.61
N CYS A 91 -18.97 -4.97 -0.62
CA CYS A 91 -19.40 -6.33 -0.99
C CYS A 91 -18.57 -7.42 -0.28
N CYS A 92 -17.25 -7.24 -0.19
CA CYS A 92 -16.36 -8.16 0.52
C CYS A 92 -16.68 -8.20 2.01
N LEU A 93 -16.82 -7.03 2.63
CA LEU A 93 -17.17 -6.90 4.06
C LEU A 93 -18.56 -7.43 4.38
N SER A 94 -19.53 -7.23 3.49
CA SER A 94 -20.85 -7.82 3.65
C SER A 94 -20.81 -9.33 3.70
N ARG A 95 -20.08 -9.97 2.79
CA ARG A 95 -19.87 -11.43 2.77
C ARG A 95 -19.11 -11.89 4.02
N PHE A 96 -18.10 -11.16 4.42
CA PHE A 96 -17.36 -11.40 5.65
C PHE A 96 -18.30 -11.36 6.85
N TYR A 97 -19.03 -10.27 7.05
CA TYR A 97 -19.93 -10.06 8.18
C TYR A 97 -21.07 -11.09 8.25
N THR A 98 -21.69 -11.42 7.11
CA THR A 98 -22.77 -12.42 7.07
C THR A 98 -22.27 -13.86 7.31
N GLY A 99 -20.97 -14.11 7.14
CA GLY A 99 -20.33 -15.39 7.46
C GLY A 99 -19.99 -15.57 8.95
N VAL A 100 -20.02 -14.48 9.73
CA VAL A 100 -19.69 -14.50 11.17
C VAL A 100 -20.81 -15.15 11.98
N PRO A 101 -20.49 -16.04 12.95
CA PRO A 101 -21.48 -16.58 13.89
C PRO A 101 -22.20 -15.47 14.67
N ASP A 102 -23.47 -15.69 14.99
CA ASP A 102 -24.33 -14.66 15.62
C ASP A 102 -23.76 -14.14 16.94
N GLU A 103 -23.14 -15.01 17.73
CA GLU A 103 -22.50 -14.68 19.02
C GLU A 103 -21.30 -13.70 18.88
N TYR A 104 -20.72 -13.55 17.69
CA TYR A 104 -19.60 -12.67 17.41
C TYR A 104 -19.97 -11.48 16.51
N LYS A 105 -21.21 -11.35 16.05
CA LYS A 105 -21.62 -10.28 15.12
C LYS A 105 -21.37 -8.89 15.65
N LYS A 106 -21.61 -8.65 16.95
CA LYS A 106 -21.31 -7.36 17.58
C LYS A 106 -19.82 -7.04 17.51
N THR A 107 -18.97 -7.99 17.83
CA THR A 107 -17.50 -7.86 17.76
C THR A 107 -17.05 -7.66 16.32
N ALA A 108 -17.62 -8.37 15.37
CA ALA A 108 -17.31 -8.22 13.94
C ALA A 108 -17.73 -6.85 13.42
N LEU A 109 -18.88 -6.32 13.86
CA LEU A 109 -19.31 -4.97 13.49
C LEU A 109 -18.33 -3.90 14.03
N ILE A 110 -17.88 -4.02 15.26
CA ILE A 110 -16.88 -3.12 15.85
C ILE A 110 -15.58 -3.18 15.05
N LEU A 111 -15.07 -4.39 14.77
CA LEU A 111 -13.84 -4.56 14.00
C LEU A 111 -13.99 -4.01 12.57
N THR A 112 -15.14 -4.23 11.93
CA THR A 112 -15.44 -3.67 10.60
C THR A 112 -15.52 -2.15 10.64
N ALA A 113 -16.09 -1.55 11.69
CA ALA A 113 -16.12 -0.10 11.85
C ALA A 113 -14.70 0.49 11.94
N PHE A 114 -13.79 -0.12 12.69
CA PHE A 114 -12.38 0.26 12.69
C PHE A 114 -11.72 0.11 11.31
N TYR A 115 -12.05 -0.94 10.57
CA TYR A 115 -11.51 -1.15 9.23
C TYR A 115 -12.00 -0.13 8.19
N LEU A 116 -13.19 0.42 8.39
CA LEU A 116 -13.80 1.41 7.49
C LEU A 116 -13.42 2.85 7.83
N THR A 117 -12.82 3.11 9.00
CA THR A 117 -12.52 4.46 9.51
C THR A 117 -11.06 4.62 9.86
N GLY A 118 -10.65 5.85 10.15
CA GLY A 118 -9.28 6.17 10.58
C GLY A 118 -8.28 6.36 9.43
N SER A 119 -7.12 6.89 9.78
CA SER A 119 -6.07 7.30 8.82
C SER A 119 -5.39 6.15 8.07
N CYS A 120 -5.53 4.91 8.55
CA CYS A 120 -4.83 3.74 8.00
C CYS A 120 -5.79 2.78 7.28
N THR A 121 -6.87 3.30 6.70
CA THR A 121 -7.91 2.53 6.02
C THR A 121 -8.09 3.01 4.58
N PHE A 122 -9.19 2.62 3.94
CA PHE A 122 -9.48 3.00 2.55
C PHE A 122 -10.05 4.41 2.40
N ALA A 123 -10.70 4.95 3.42
CA ALA A 123 -11.35 6.25 3.33
C ALA A 123 -10.38 7.43 3.09
N PRO A 124 -9.17 7.47 3.70
CA PRO A 124 -8.17 8.51 3.43
C PRO A 124 -7.76 8.63 1.96
N TYR A 125 -7.88 7.58 1.15
CA TYR A 125 -7.61 7.69 -0.29
C TYR A 125 -8.55 8.64 -1.03
N ALA A 126 -9.69 9.01 -0.43
CA ALA A 126 -10.52 10.08 -0.94
C ALA A 126 -9.84 11.46 -0.82
N PHE A 127 -8.95 11.63 0.16
CA PHE A 127 -8.13 12.85 0.31
C PHE A 127 -6.96 12.87 -0.68
N GLN A 128 -6.37 11.70 -0.93
CA GLN A 128 -5.18 11.53 -1.80
C GLN A 128 -5.55 10.93 -3.15
N LEU A 129 -6.58 11.49 -3.75
CA LEU A 129 -7.10 11.02 -5.01
C LEU A 129 -6.03 11.07 -6.11
N GLY A 130 -5.92 10.00 -6.88
CA GLY A 130 -4.97 9.88 -8.00
C GLY A 130 -3.55 9.48 -7.62
N MET A 131 -3.25 9.24 -6.34
CA MET A 131 -1.96 8.69 -5.93
C MET A 131 -1.90 7.18 -6.24
N LEU A 132 -0.70 6.68 -6.48
CA LEU A 132 -0.44 5.30 -6.91
C LEU A 132 -0.99 4.23 -5.97
N ASP A 133 -1.22 4.57 -4.72
CA ASP A 133 -1.68 3.67 -3.67
C ASP A 133 -3.06 3.07 -3.94
N VAL A 134 -3.96 3.82 -4.56
CA VAL A 134 -5.30 3.35 -4.96
C VAL A 134 -5.16 2.16 -5.91
N SER A 135 -4.21 2.22 -6.85
CA SER A 135 -3.93 1.13 -7.78
C SER A 135 -3.47 -0.14 -7.06
N TRP A 136 -2.64 -0.04 -6.02
CA TRP A 136 -2.20 -1.19 -5.22
C TRP A 136 -3.36 -1.86 -4.47
N ILE A 137 -4.32 -1.07 -3.98
CA ILE A 137 -5.52 -1.61 -3.34
C ILE A 137 -6.32 -2.44 -4.33
N PHE A 138 -6.55 -1.93 -5.54
CA PHE A 138 -7.26 -2.68 -6.58
C PHE A 138 -6.54 -3.98 -6.93
N ILE A 139 -5.23 -3.94 -7.13
CA ILE A 139 -4.44 -5.14 -7.38
C ILE A 139 -4.56 -6.13 -6.23
N SER A 140 -4.51 -5.66 -4.98
CA SER A 140 -4.66 -6.51 -3.81
C SER A 140 -6.03 -7.20 -3.74
N LEU A 141 -7.11 -6.48 -4.07
CA LEU A 141 -8.46 -7.04 -4.13
C LEU A 141 -8.59 -8.09 -5.24
N ILE A 142 -8.04 -7.81 -6.43
CA ILE A 142 -8.01 -8.76 -7.55
C ILE A 142 -7.16 -9.98 -7.18
N TYR A 143 -6.03 -9.79 -6.51
CA TYR A 143 -5.16 -10.87 -6.04
C TYR A 143 -5.87 -11.79 -5.06
N ILE A 144 -6.56 -11.22 -4.06
CA ILE A 144 -7.37 -11.97 -3.10
C ILE A 144 -8.46 -12.79 -3.81
N ALA A 145 -9.12 -12.19 -4.81
CA ALA A 145 -10.10 -12.91 -5.63
C ALA A 145 -9.45 -14.03 -6.45
N ALA A 146 -8.29 -13.77 -7.07
CA ALA A 146 -7.54 -14.75 -7.84
C ALA A 146 -7.11 -15.95 -7.00
N LEU A 147 -6.68 -15.75 -5.74
CA LEU A 147 -6.32 -16.84 -4.83
C LEU A 147 -7.44 -17.85 -4.58
N LYS A 148 -8.71 -17.41 -4.69
CA LYS A 148 -9.88 -18.31 -4.52
C LYS A 148 -10.23 -19.09 -5.78
N THR A 149 -9.60 -18.80 -6.93
CA THR A 149 -9.83 -19.55 -8.18
C THR A 149 -9.00 -20.84 -8.21
N LYS A 150 -9.47 -21.86 -8.96
CA LYS A 150 -8.78 -23.15 -9.04
C LYS A 150 -7.54 -23.13 -9.91
N TYR A 151 -7.63 -22.55 -11.10
CA TYR A 151 -6.56 -22.57 -12.12
C TYR A 151 -5.97 -21.19 -12.38
N LEU A 152 -6.82 -20.18 -12.42
CA LEU A 152 -6.45 -18.82 -12.83
C LEU A 152 -5.43 -18.17 -11.89
N LYS A 153 -5.41 -18.55 -10.61
CA LYS A 153 -4.41 -18.06 -9.63
C LYS A 153 -2.96 -18.31 -10.06
N TRP A 154 -2.68 -19.42 -10.75
CA TRP A 154 -1.32 -19.76 -11.17
C TRP A 154 -0.75 -18.80 -12.22
N LEU A 155 -1.62 -18.18 -13.01
CA LEU A 155 -1.26 -17.18 -13.98
C LEU A 155 -1.40 -15.75 -13.42
N LEU A 156 -2.53 -15.47 -12.77
CA LEU A 156 -2.84 -14.10 -12.31
C LEU A 156 -1.97 -13.65 -11.15
N CYS A 157 -1.67 -14.49 -10.17
CA CYS A 157 -0.89 -14.04 -9.02
C CYS A 157 0.51 -13.55 -9.38
N PRO A 158 1.34 -14.25 -10.17
CA PRO A 158 2.62 -13.72 -10.63
C PRO A 158 2.48 -12.43 -11.45
N VAL A 159 1.51 -12.38 -12.38
CA VAL A 159 1.26 -11.19 -13.20
C VAL A 159 0.89 -9.99 -12.33
N LEU A 160 -0.01 -10.16 -11.37
CA LEU A 160 -0.42 -9.07 -10.47
C LEU A 160 0.74 -8.58 -9.59
N LEU A 161 1.62 -9.48 -9.13
CA LEU A 161 2.82 -9.08 -8.38
C LEU A 161 3.80 -8.28 -9.24
N PHE A 162 4.01 -8.68 -10.48
CA PHE A 162 4.81 -7.90 -11.43
C PHE A 162 4.16 -6.53 -11.70
N THR A 163 2.86 -6.51 -11.95
CA THR A 163 2.08 -5.26 -12.13
C THR A 163 2.20 -4.33 -10.92
N THR A 164 2.24 -4.89 -9.70
CA THR A 164 2.46 -4.11 -8.48
C THR A 164 3.80 -3.37 -8.53
N SER A 165 4.86 -4.00 -9.02
CA SER A 165 6.17 -3.38 -9.23
C SER A 165 6.16 -2.34 -10.37
N MET A 166 5.34 -2.54 -11.42
CA MET A 166 5.17 -1.56 -12.50
C MET A 166 4.52 -0.26 -12.03
N ILE A 167 3.64 -0.31 -11.03
CA ILE A 167 3.05 0.90 -10.44
C ILE A 167 4.11 1.67 -9.70
N HIS A 168 4.84 1.01 -8.81
CA HIS A 168 5.98 1.56 -8.11
C HIS A 168 6.75 0.44 -7.42
N TYR A 169 8.06 0.38 -7.64
CA TYR A 169 8.91 -0.65 -7.01
C TYR A 169 8.92 -0.58 -5.47
N GLY A 170 8.55 0.55 -4.87
CA GLY A 170 8.35 0.68 -3.41
C GLY A 170 7.31 -0.28 -2.81
N ALA A 171 6.45 -0.89 -3.63
CA ALA A 171 5.52 -1.93 -3.18
C ALA A 171 6.20 -3.14 -2.51
N ILE A 172 7.52 -3.33 -2.73
CA ILE A 172 8.33 -4.36 -2.07
C ILE A 172 8.34 -4.21 -0.54
N ILE A 173 8.08 -3.01 -0.03
CA ILE A 173 8.08 -2.72 1.40
C ILE A 173 6.83 -3.28 2.10
N THR A 174 5.66 -3.22 1.47
CA THR A 174 4.37 -3.53 2.11
C THR A 174 3.51 -4.50 1.33
N TYR A 175 3.10 -4.13 0.12
CA TYR A 175 2.09 -4.87 -0.64
C TYR A 175 2.59 -6.23 -1.13
N ILE A 176 3.82 -6.31 -1.63
CA ILE A 176 4.38 -7.59 -2.09
C ILE A 176 4.54 -8.58 -0.92
N PRO A 177 5.11 -8.22 0.24
CA PRO A 177 5.15 -9.10 1.41
C PRO A 177 3.75 -9.53 1.87
N PHE A 178 2.78 -8.64 1.85
CA PHE A 178 1.39 -8.95 2.21
C PHE A 178 0.76 -9.97 1.25
N LEU A 179 0.89 -9.77 -0.06
CA LEU A 179 0.33 -10.69 -1.06
C LEU A 179 1.02 -12.06 -1.02
N CYS A 180 2.33 -12.09 -0.78
CA CYS A 180 3.07 -13.33 -0.55
C CYS A 180 2.60 -14.03 0.73
N LEU A 181 2.34 -13.29 1.81
CA LEU A 181 1.83 -13.84 3.06
C LEU A 181 0.43 -14.46 2.89
N LEU A 182 -0.46 -13.84 2.12
CA LEU A 182 -1.76 -14.43 1.76
C LEU A 182 -1.60 -15.75 1.01
N THR A 183 -0.66 -15.82 0.06
CA THR A 183 -0.39 -17.03 -0.71
C THR A 183 0.18 -18.14 0.18
N LEU A 184 1.09 -17.78 1.09
CA LEU A 184 1.64 -18.70 2.09
C LEU A 184 0.55 -19.25 3.02
N TYR A 185 -0.37 -18.40 3.46
CA TYR A 185 -1.52 -18.80 4.27
C TYR A 185 -2.41 -19.81 3.54
N GLU A 186 -2.74 -19.54 2.27
CA GLU A 186 -3.53 -20.45 1.43
C GLU A 186 -2.81 -21.78 1.16
N ALA A 187 -1.48 -21.76 1.04
CA ALA A 187 -0.68 -22.98 0.94
C ALA A 187 -0.64 -23.75 2.26
N ALA A 188 -0.54 -23.05 3.39
CA ALA A 188 -0.46 -23.66 4.71
C ALA A 188 -1.75 -24.36 5.15
N LYS A 189 -2.91 -23.93 4.65
CA LYS A 189 -4.22 -24.57 4.87
C LYS A 189 -4.37 -25.91 4.15
N GLU A 190 -3.58 -26.14 3.11
CA GLU A 190 -3.71 -27.35 2.30
C GLU A 190 -3.24 -28.58 3.05
N VAL A 191 -4.13 -29.57 3.15
CA VAL A 191 -3.86 -30.85 3.81
C VAL A 191 -3.15 -31.81 2.86
N ASN A 192 -3.51 -31.78 1.58
CA ASN A 192 -2.90 -32.62 0.57
C ASN A 192 -1.46 -32.19 0.27
N LYS A 193 -0.50 -33.05 0.57
CA LYS A 193 0.95 -32.79 0.42
C LYS A 193 1.32 -32.32 -1.00
N LYS A 194 0.76 -32.97 -2.04
CA LYS A 194 1.03 -32.64 -3.46
C LYS A 194 0.49 -31.26 -3.82
N GLU A 195 -0.73 -30.92 -3.40
CA GLU A 195 -1.31 -29.60 -3.65
C GLU A 195 -0.61 -28.50 -2.83
N LYS A 196 -0.22 -28.80 -1.59
CA LYS A 196 0.59 -27.90 -0.77
C LYS A 196 1.93 -27.58 -1.43
N THR A 197 2.64 -28.59 -1.94
CA THR A 197 3.90 -28.39 -2.67
C THR A 197 3.71 -27.49 -3.89
N LYS A 198 2.66 -27.71 -4.69
CA LYS A 198 2.36 -26.84 -5.84
C LYS A 198 2.15 -25.39 -5.43
N LYS A 199 1.40 -25.14 -4.34
CA LYS A 199 1.15 -23.78 -3.84
C LYS A 199 2.43 -23.11 -3.32
N ILE A 200 3.33 -23.89 -2.68
CA ILE A 200 4.64 -23.38 -2.26
C ILE A 200 5.52 -23.04 -3.46
N VAL A 201 5.54 -23.89 -4.48
CA VAL A 201 6.27 -23.59 -5.73
C VAL A 201 5.73 -22.32 -6.40
N ALA A 202 4.40 -22.17 -6.43
CA ALA A 202 3.79 -20.95 -6.93
C ALA A 202 4.18 -19.72 -6.12
N LEU A 203 4.23 -19.83 -4.80
CA LEU A 203 4.70 -18.74 -3.94
C LEU A 203 6.15 -18.35 -4.28
N LEU A 204 7.03 -19.33 -4.44
CA LEU A 204 8.42 -19.08 -4.85
C LEU A 204 8.51 -18.39 -6.21
N LEU A 205 7.73 -18.85 -7.19
CA LEU A 205 7.62 -18.17 -8.49
C LEU A 205 7.10 -16.74 -8.35
N CYS A 206 6.09 -16.51 -7.53
CA CYS A 206 5.58 -15.17 -7.24
C CYS A 206 6.66 -14.26 -6.64
N ILE A 207 7.44 -14.76 -5.68
CA ILE A 207 8.55 -14.01 -5.08
C ILE A 207 9.62 -13.71 -6.12
N ILE A 208 10.00 -14.67 -6.95
CA ILE A 208 11.00 -14.48 -8.01
C ILE A 208 10.52 -13.41 -8.99
N VAL A 209 9.27 -13.47 -9.45
CA VAL A 209 8.70 -12.49 -10.38
C VAL A 209 8.65 -11.10 -9.76
N ALA A 210 8.23 -10.99 -8.50
CA ALA A 210 8.18 -9.72 -7.78
C ALA A 210 9.58 -9.11 -7.60
N MET A 211 10.56 -9.91 -7.18
CA MET A 211 11.95 -9.48 -7.05
C MET A 211 12.57 -9.11 -8.41
N SER A 212 12.28 -9.88 -9.45
CA SER A 212 12.74 -9.55 -10.81
C SER A 212 12.16 -8.24 -11.28
N GLY A 213 10.88 -7.98 -11.06
CA GLY A 213 10.25 -6.70 -11.38
C GLY A 213 10.87 -5.53 -10.61
N PHE A 214 11.05 -5.69 -9.30
CA PHE A 214 11.71 -4.69 -8.45
C PHE A 214 13.13 -4.37 -8.95
N LEU A 215 13.96 -5.39 -9.15
CA LEU A 215 15.35 -5.21 -9.60
C LEU A 215 15.42 -4.67 -11.02
N TYR A 216 14.51 -5.08 -11.90
CA TYR A 216 14.45 -4.60 -13.26
C TYR A 216 14.21 -3.09 -13.31
N PHE A 217 13.18 -2.60 -12.64
CA PHE A 217 12.86 -1.17 -12.63
C PHE A 217 13.92 -0.35 -11.89
N LEU A 218 14.42 -0.84 -10.75
CA LEU A 218 15.49 -0.16 -10.01
C LEU A 218 16.76 0.02 -10.86
N ALA A 219 17.09 -0.97 -11.70
CA ALA A 219 18.32 -0.94 -12.51
C ALA A 219 18.15 -0.27 -13.88
N ASN A 220 16.92 -0.18 -14.43
CA ASN A 220 16.73 0.16 -15.83
C ASN A 220 15.77 1.34 -16.08
N ASP A 221 15.07 1.88 -15.07
CA ASP A 221 14.12 2.97 -15.30
C ASP A 221 14.76 4.11 -16.11
N LYS A 222 15.95 4.56 -15.72
CA LYS A 222 16.69 5.61 -16.47
C LYS A 222 17.07 5.22 -17.91
N LYS A 223 17.43 3.98 -18.13
CA LYS A 223 17.80 3.48 -19.48
C LYS A 223 16.60 3.24 -20.39
N ASN A 224 15.44 3.04 -19.80
CA ASN A 224 14.20 2.75 -20.51
C ASN A 224 13.51 4.02 -21.01
N VAL A 225 13.90 5.18 -20.49
CA VAL A 225 13.39 6.47 -20.99
C VAL A 225 13.88 6.69 -22.42
N THR A 226 12.95 7.03 -23.29
CA THR A 226 13.19 7.16 -24.74
C THR A 226 13.25 8.59 -25.23
N CYS A 227 13.08 9.58 -24.33
CA CYS A 227 13.11 11.01 -24.61
C CYS A 227 14.16 11.71 -23.73
N THR A 228 14.52 12.93 -24.12
CA THR A 228 15.32 13.84 -23.28
C THR A 228 14.45 14.43 -22.16
N MET A 229 15.10 14.95 -21.12
CA MET A 229 14.42 15.66 -20.02
C MET A 229 13.59 16.85 -20.54
N THR A 230 14.13 17.62 -21.48
CA THR A 230 13.44 18.77 -22.10
C THR A 230 12.17 18.34 -22.86
N GLU A 231 12.24 17.27 -23.65
CA GLU A 231 11.09 16.72 -24.37
C GLU A 231 10.03 16.18 -23.41
N PHE A 232 10.46 15.53 -22.31
CA PHE A 232 9.58 15.06 -21.27
C PHE A 232 8.82 16.22 -20.64
N ASP A 233 9.53 17.23 -20.13
CA ASP A 233 8.98 18.41 -19.47
C ASP A 233 8.02 19.18 -20.38
N GLN A 234 8.40 19.39 -21.66
CA GLN A 234 7.54 20.03 -22.63
C GLN A 234 6.22 19.24 -22.80
N THR A 235 6.32 17.93 -23.03
CA THR A 235 5.14 17.10 -23.31
C THR A 235 4.20 17.02 -22.09
N VAL A 236 4.72 16.84 -20.88
CA VAL A 236 3.86 16.77 -19.67
C VAL A 236 3.28 18.14 -19.32
N THR A 237 4.00 19.23 -19.60
CA THR A 237 3.49 20.61 -19.44
C THR A 237 2.37 20.91 -20.45
N GLU A 238 2.50 20.48 -21.72
CA GLU A 238 1.45 20.58 -22.72
C GLU A 238 0.19 19.79 -22.31
N ARG A 239 0.34 18.71 -21.57
CA ARG A 239 -0.76 17.95 -20.94
C ARG A 239 -1.29 18.62 -19.67
N GLY A 240 -0.75 19.76 -19.25
CA GLY A 240 -1.20 20.56 -18.11
C GLY A 240 -0.60 20.15 -16.76
N ALA A 241 0.48 19.39 -16.73
CA ALA A 241 1.21 19.10 -15.48
C ALA A 241 1.96 20.33 -14.98
N GLU A 242 1.94 20.55 -13.66
CA GLU A 242 2.58 21.70 -12.99
C GLU A 242 3.87 21.34 -12.28
N MET A 243 4.09 20.05 -11.97
CA MET A 243 5.26 19.53 -11.23
C MET A 243 6.03 18.51 -12.06
N THR A 244 6.69 18.97 -13.14
CA THR A 244 7.46 18.10 -14.02
C THR A 244 8.68 17.51 -13.31
N ARG A 245 9.35 18.29 -12.47
CA ARG A 245 10.58 17.95 -11.74
C ARG A 245 10.48 16.73 -10.80
N TYR A 246 9.28 16.22 -10.52
CA TYR A 246 9.14 15.01 -9.69
C TYR A 246 9.84 13.78 -10.30
N PHE A 247 9.91 13.71 -11.64
CA PHE A 247 10.56 12.61 -12.34
C PHE A 247 12.01 12.91 -12.74
N ASP A 248 12.42 14.18 -12.78
CA ASP A 248 13.73 14.60 -13.30
C ASP A 248 14.88 13.87 -12.59
N THR A 249 14.89 13.92 -11.27
CA THR A 249 15.90 13.25 -10.45
C THR A 249 15.87 11.73 -10.55
N GLY A 250 14.68 11.15 -10.67
CA GLY A 250 14.51 9.69 -10.69
C GLY A 250 14.77 9.05 -12.06
N LEU A 251 14.56 9.78 -13.16
CA LEU A 251 14.62 9.24 -14.52
C LEU A 251 15.76 9.77 -15.37
N PHE A 252 16.18 11.02 -15.16
CA PHE A 252 17.15 11.69 -16.05
C PHE A 252 18.50 11.96 -15.38
N CYS A 253 18.55 12.12 -14.04
CA CYS A 253 19.80 12.35 -13.33
C CYS A 253 20.48 11.06 -12.89
N THR A 254 21.79 10.94 -13.04
CA THR A 254 22.58 9.86 -12.44
C THR A 254 22.91 10.20 -10.97
N PRO A 255 23.34 9.22 -10.13
CA PRO A 255 23.83 9.55 -8.78
C PRO A 255 24.99 10.55 -8.78
N GLU A 256 25.77 10.59 -9.85
CA GLU A 256 26.85 11.54 -10.07
C GLU A 256 26.30 12.94 -10.39
N ASP A 257 25.18 13.04 -11.10
CA ASP A 257 24.51 14.31 -11.43
C ASP A 257 23.81 14.93 -10.21
N TYR A 258 23.52 14.12 -9.19
CA TYR A 258 22.97 14.63 -7.92
C TYR A 258 23.94 15.56 -7.18
N SER A 259 25.23 15.55 -7.49
CA SER A 259 26.22 16.36 -6.80
C SER A 259 26.23 17.83 -7.22
N GLU A 260 25.89 18.18 -8.44
CA GLU A 260 25.93 19.58 -8.92
C GLU A 260 24.56 20.17 -9.28
N GLU A 261 23.83 19.57 -10.21
CA GLU A 261 22.52 20.13 -10.64
C GLU A 261 21.38 19.94 -9.63
N PHE A 262 21.37 18.82 -8.90
CA PHE A 262 20.39 18.63 -7.83
C PHE A 262 20.65 19.62 -6.68
N LEU A 263 21.91 19.88 -6.36
CA LEU A 263 22.30 20.90 -5.39
C LEU A 263 21.98 22.31 -5.89
N GLU A 264 22.21 22.64 -7.16
CA GLU A 264 21.86 23.94 -7.72
C GLU A 264 20.34 24.16 -7.75
N ALA A 265 19.55 23.18 -8.17
CA ALA A 265 18.10 23.27 -8.19
C ALA A 265 17.49 23.31 -6.77
N TYR A 266 18.09 22.64 -5.80
CA TYR A 266 17.70 22.71 -4.39
C TYR A 266 18.29 23.92 -3.66
N GLN A 267 19.49 24.38 -3.98
CA GLN A 267 20.08 25.62 -3.44
C GLN A 267 19.31 26.87 -3.84
N GLN A 268 18.68 26.89 -5.02
CA GLN A 268 17.77 27.97 -5.43
C GLN A 268 16.50 28.06 -4.55
N ASN A 269 16.16 26.99 -3.83
CA ASN A 269 15.03 26.95 -2.91
C ASN A 269 15.43 27.09 -1.42
N GLY A 270 16.69 27.41 -1.12
CA GLY A 270 17.23 27.67 0.22
C GLY A 270 17.46 26.41 1.05
N ASP A 271 18.64 26.25 1.61
CA ASP A 271 19.01 25.43 2.75
C ASP A 271 19.69 24.06 2.56
N TYR A 272 20.41 23.78 1.46
CA TYR A 272 21.26 22.58 1.42
C TYR A 272 22.75 22.92 1.18
N PRO A 273 23.60 22.87 2.21
CA PRO A 273 25.05 22.83 2.02
C PRO A 273 25.52 21.39 1.88
N GLU A 274 26.24 21.08 0.82
CA GLU A 274 27.01 19.86 0.53
C GLU A 274 26.22 18.57 0.31
N SER A 275 26.55 17.84 -0.74
CA SER A 275 25.99 16.50 -1.02
C SER A 275 26.29 15.53 0.13
N PRO A 276 25.27 14.94 0.77
CA PRO A 276 25.49 13.95 1.82
C PRO A 276 25.99 12.61 1.26
N TYR A 277 26.18 12.52 -0.05
CA TYR A 277 26.44 11.27 -0.74
C TYR A 277 27.93 10.95 -0.83
N THR A 278 28.28 9.82 -0.22
CA THR A 278 29.60 9.19 -0.43
C THR A 278 29.35 7.81 -1.04
N PRO A 279 29.72 7.58 -2.31
CA PRO A 279 29.54 6.28 -2.95
C PRO A 279 30.43 5.22 -2.28
N VAL A 280 29.94 3.97 -2.23
CA VAL A 280 30.73 2.83 -1.74
C VAL A 280 31.71 2.35 -2.80
N PHE A 281 31.29 2.45 -4.06
CA PHE A 281 32.11 2.08 -5.21
C PHE A 281 32.27 3.28 -6.13
N GLU A 282 33.50 3.61 -6.47
CA GLU A 282 33.86 4.71 -7.37
C GLU A 282 34.37 4.14 -8.71
N GLY A 283 34.25 4.93 -9.79
CA GLY A 283 34.74 4.61 -11.13
C GLY A 283 33.69 4.60 -12.22
N GLU A 284 34.11 4.84 -13.46
CA GLU A 284 33.22 5.01 -14.62
C GLU A 284 32.50 3.71 -15.06
N ALA A 285 33.04 2.54 -14.72
CA ALA A 285 32.52 1.23 -15.21
C ALA A 285 32.02 0.34 -14.07
N LEU A 286 31.12 0.84 -13.24
CA LEU A 286 30.52 0.03 -12.15
C LEU A 286 29.64 -1.10 -12.71
N SER A 287 29.80 -2.29 -12.14
CA SER A 287 28.91 -3.44 -12.39
C SER A 287 27.51 -3.20 -11.84
N ALA A 288 26.49 -3.89 -12.37
CA ALA A 288 25.11 -3.75 -11.91
C ALA A 288 24.92 -3.97 -10.38
N PRO A 289 25.58 -4.96 -9.72
CA PRO A 289 25.53 -5.08 -8.26
C PRO A 289 26.13 -3.88 -7.52
N GLN A 290 27.22 -3.30 -8.02
CA GLN A 290 27.86 -2.12 -7.40
C GLN A 290 26.97 -0.88 -7.52
N LYS A 291 26.35 -0.67 -8.67
CA LYS A 291 25.36 0.39 -8.87
C LYS A 291 24.16 0.24 -7.93
N LEU A 292 23.67 -0.99 -7.74
CA LEU A 292 22.58 -1.27 -6.81
C LEU A 292 22.98 -0.94 -5.36
N VAL A 293 24.18 -1.34 -4.93
CA VAL A 293 24.67 -1.01 -3.58
C VAL A 293 24.79 0.49 -3.41
N ASN A 294 25.36 1.21 -4.39
CA ASN A 294 25.45 2.67 -4.36
C ASN A 294 24.06 3.32 -4.26
N ALA A 295 23.07 2.86 -5.04
CA ALA A 295 21.71 3.38 -4.99
C ALA A 295 21.05 3.17 -3.60
N ILE A 296 21.25 2.00 -2.98
CA ILE A 296 20.74 1.72 -1.63
C ILE A 296 21.43 2.63 -0.60
N VAL A 297 22.75 2.74 -0.65
CA VAL A 297 23.53 3.57 0.28
C VAL A 297 23.17 5.05 0.11
N PHE A 298 22.98 5.52 -1.12
CA PHE A 298 22.51 6.87 -1.40
C PHE A 298 21.16 7.13 -0.70
N GLN A 299 20.19 6.24 -0.84
CA GLN A 299 18.88 6.41 -0.19
C GLN A 299 19.03 6.51 1.33
N PHE A 300 19.85 5.66 1.94
CA PHE A 300 20.11 5.73 3.38
C PHE A 300 20.77 7.05 3.80
N GLN A 301 21.79 7.49 3.10
CA GLN A 301 22.51 8.73 3.41
C GLN A 301 21.60 9.95 3.23
N TYR A 302 20.84 9.98 2.15
CA TYR A 302 19.84 11.01 1.89
C TYR A 302 18.77 11.06 2.98
N GLN A 303 18.24 9.91 3.41
CA GLN A 303 17.26 9.85 4.50
C GLN A 303 17.83 10.34 5.82
N ILE A 304 19.05 9.93 6.17
CA ILE A 304 19.72 10.40 7.40
C ILE A 304 19.94 11.92 7.35
N TYR A 305 20.34 12.44 6.20
CA TYR A 305 20.55 13.86 6.01
C TYR A 305 19.23 14.65 6.13
N THR A 306 18.20 14.24 5.40
CA THR A 306 16.87 14.86 5.42
C THR A 306 16.26 14.77 6.82
N PHE A 307 16.44 13.64 7.50
CA PHE A 307 15.98 13.46 8.87
C PHE A 307 16.66 14.43 9.85
N LYS A 308 17.97 14.70 9.67
CA LYS A 308 18.71 15.60 10.54
C LYS A 308 18.43 17.08 10.27
N ASN A 309 18.31 17.47 9.00
CA ASN A 309 18.39 18.88 8.60
C ASN A 309 17.05 19.54 8.26
N ASN A 310 16.03 18.77 7.80
CA ASN A 310 14.79 19.36 7.29
C ASN A 310 13.60 19.33 8.26
N GLY A 311 13.83 19.16 9.55
CA GLY A 311 12.72 19.03 10.50
C GLY A 311 11.88 17.78 10.33
N MET A 312 12.24 16.91 9.37
CA MET A 312 11.55 15.65 9.09
C MET A 312 11.56 14.75 10.31
N ALA A 313 12.63 14.75 11.11
CA ALA A 313 12.65 14.07 12.39
C ALA A 313 11.46 14.47 13.26
N LYS A 314 11.18 15.79 13.33
CA LYS A 314 10.05 16.31 14.09
C LYS A 314 8.73 15.81 13.52
N SER A 315 8.53 15.85 12.20
CA SER A 315 7.31 15.34 11.55
C SER A 315 7.13 13.83 11.76
N VAL A 316 8.17 13.03 11.54
CA VAL A 316 8.12 11.57 11.74
C VAL A 316 7.82 11.22 13.19
N PHE A 317 8.47 11.87 14.17
CA PHE A 317 8.22 11.58 15.58
C PHE A 317 6.87 12.13 16.06
N THR A 318 6.42 13.29 15.58
CA THR A 318 5.12 13.85 15.98
C THR A 318 3.99 13.14 15.27
N GLN A 319 3.94 13.13 13.95
CA GLN A 319 2.83 12.52 13.20
C GLN A 319 2.90 10.99 13.23
N GLY A 320 4.05 10.40 12.93
CA GLY A 320 4.24 8.96 12.99
C GLY A 320 4.10 8.39 14.40
N GLY A 321 4.60 9.11 15.41
CA GLY A 321 4.44 8.75 16.82
C GLY A 321 2.98 8.81 17.29
N VAL A 322 2.26 9.87 16.93
CA VAL A 322 0.81 9.98 17.18
C VAL A 322 0.05 8.88 16.49
N LEU A 323 0.37 8.62 15.21
CA LEU A 323 -0.24 7.52 14.46
C LEU A 323 -0.02 6.18 15.15
N LEU A 324 1.22 5.85 15.52
CA LEU A 324 1.54 4.62 16.22
C LEU A 324 0.81 4.47 17.54
N LEU A 325 0.67 5.54 18.33
CA LEU A 325 -0.10 5.53 19.57
C LEU A 325 -1.58 5.24 19.32
N ILE A 326 -2.16 5.84 18.28
CA ILE A 326 -3.56 5.59 17.89
C ILE A 326 -3.75 4.15 17.41
N LEU A 327 -2.78 3.59 16.68
CA LEU A 327 -2.85 2.22 16.16
C LEU A 327 -2.55 1.16 17.23
N LEU A 328 -1.88 1.54 18.32
CA LEU A 328 -1.33 0.60 19.30
C LEU A 328 -2.34 -0.42 19.83
N PRO A 329 -3.58 -0.04 20.23
CA PRO A 329 -4.55 -1.03 20.71
C PRO A 329 -4.90 -2.09 19.66
N LEU A 330 -5.07 -1.70 18.40
CA LEU A 330 -5.35 -2.65 17.32
C LEU A 330 -4.12 -3.47 16.94
N LEU A 331 -2.93 -2.89 16.97
CA LEU A 331 -1.67 -3.62 16.78
C LEU A 331 -1.51 -4.70 17.87
N ILE A 332 -1.77 -4.38 19.13
CA ILE A 332 -1.74 -5.36 20.22
C ILE A 332 -2.74 -6.50 19.93
N LEU A 333 -3.97 -6.18 19.51
CA LEU A 333 -4.94 -7.21 19.11
C LEU A 333 -4.37 -8.13 18.04
N PHE A 334 -3.80 -7.58 16.96
CA PHE A 334 -3.29 -8.37 15.84
C PHE A 334 -2.08 -9.22 16.25
N TYR A 335 -1.20 -8.71 17.10
CA TYR A 335 -0.08 -9.48 17.63
C TYR A 335 -0.55 -10.58 18.59
N VAL A 336 -1.49 -10.30 19.49
CA VAL A 336 -2.10 -11.33 20.34
C VAL A 336 -2.75 -12.43 19.49
N PHE A 337 -3.46 -12.04 18.42
CA PHE A 337 -4.03 -12.98 17.47
C PHE A 337 -2.94 -13.84 16.82
N ALA A 338 -1.90 -13.22 16.24
CA ALA A 338 -0.81 -13.92 15.56
C ALA A 338 -0.07 -14.89 16.51
N VAL A 339 0.25 -14.46 17.74
CA VAL A 339 0.94 -15.29 18.75
C VAL A 339 0.08 -16.48 19.18
N LYS A 340 -1.22 -16.27 19.42
CA LYS A 340 -2.13 -17.38 19.76
C LYS A 340 -2.22 -18.39 18.63
N LYS A 341 -2.34 -17.92 17.38
CA LYS A 341 -2.40 -18.77 16.19
C LYS A 341 -1.08 -19.50 15.94
N PHE A 342 0.06 -18.82 16.11
CA PHE A 342 1.38 -19.44 16.03
C PHE A 342 1.52 -20.58 17.04
N LYS A 343 1.08 -20.39 18.29
CA LYS A 343 1.11 -21.42 19.34
C LYS A 343 0.14 -22.58 19.03
N ALA A 344 -1.05 -22.28 18.53
CA ALA A 344 -2.05 -23.29 18.18
C ALA A 344 -1.66 -24.14 16.97
N ALA A 345 -0.84 -23.62 16.07
CA ALA A 345 -0.38 -24.32 14.86
C ALA A 345 0.72 -25.37 15.11
N LYS A 346 0.79 -25.96 16.33
CA LYS A 346 1.70 -27.08 16.64
C LYS A 346 1.44 -28.23 15.66
N GLY A 347 2.50 -28.72 15.00
CA GLY A 347 2.39 -29.78 13.99
C GLY A 347 2.20 -29.30 12.54
N ASN A 348 1.85 -28.03 12.31
CA ASN A 348 1.80 -27.45 10.97
C ASN A 348 2.86 -26.33 10.80
N GLY A 349 4.08 -26.73 10.39
CA GLY A 349 5.20 -25.80 10.24
C GLY A 349 4.93 -24.63 9.27
N SER A 350 4.20 -24.87 8.18
CA SER A 350 3.84 -23.80 7.23
C SER A 350 2.88 -22.79 7.83
N MET A 351 1.90 -23.23 8.62
CA MET A 351 0.98 -22.33 9.30
C MET A 351 1.71 -21.54 10.41
N ARG A 352 2.64 -22.17 11.13
CA ARG A 352 3.49 -21.46 12.09
C ARG A 352 4.34 -20.40 11.40
N LEU A 353 4.97 -20.73 10.25
CA LEU A 353 5.73 -19.77 9.46
C LEU A 353 4.85 -18.59 9.02
N THR A 354 3.61 -18.85 8.58
CA THR A 354 2.67 -17.79 8.18
C THR A 354 2.42 -16.80 9.32
N TYR A 355 2.08 -17.28 10.52
CA TYR A 355 1.83 -16.39 11.66
C TYR A 355 3.11 -15.77 12.22
N PHE A 356 4.25 -16.41 12.08
CA PHE A 356 5.55 -15.80 12.35
C PHE A 356 5.81 -14.63 11.40
N CYS A 357 5.66 -14.82 10.08
CA CYS A 357 5.82 -13.74 9.10
C CYS A 357 4.80 -12.61 9.33
N MET A 358 3.58 -12.92 9.76
CA MET A 358 2.59 -11.91 10.13
C MET A 358 3.09 -10.95 11.22
N LEU A 359 3.85 -11.45 12.22
CA LEU A 359 4.41 -10.64 13.30
C LEU A 359 5.42 -9.60 12.78
N PHE A 360 6.08 -9.89 11.65
CA PHE A 360 7.07 -8.99 11.05
C PHE A 360 6.52 -8.11 9.93
N LEU A 361 5.32 -8.37 9.43
CA LEU A 361 4.77 -7.62 8.29
C LEU A 361 4.74 -6.11 8.54
N PHE A 362 4.20 -5.69 9.68
CA PHE A 362 4.11 -4.27 10.04
C PHE A 362 5.46 -3.69 10.50
N PRO A 363 6.23 -4.30 11.43
CA PRO A 363 7.53 -3.77 11.83
C PRO A 363 8.52 -3.66 10.68
N LEU A 364 8.54 -4.64 9.77
CA LEU A 364 9.42 -4.60 8.60
C LEU A 364 9.05 -3.45 7.68
N SER A 365 7.76 -3.27 7.40
CA SER A 365 7.22 -2.15 6.63
C SER A 365 7.61 -0.81 7.23
N ALA A 366 7.38 -0.62 8.54
CA ALA A 366 7.72 0.61 9.26
C ALA A 366 9.24 0.86 9.27
N PHE A 367 10.04 -0.17 9.55
CA PHE A 367 11.50 -0.04 9.61
C PHE A 367 12.11 0.29 8.24
N LEU A 368 11.71 -0.46 7.19
CA LEU A 368 12.20 -0.19 5.84
C LEU A 368 11.77 1.19 5.33
N SER A 369 10.57 1.62 5.66
CA SER A 369 10.11 2.95 5.26
C SER A 369 10.94 4.06 5.90
N LEU A 370 11.27 3.95 7.19
CA LEU A 370 12.16 4.90 7.85
C LEU A 370 13.56 4.95 7.23
N ALA A 371 14.01 3.83 6.67
CA ALA A 371 15.34 3.70 6.09
C ALA A 371 15.44 4.23 4.65
N ILE A 372 14.35 4.14 3.85
CA ILE A 372 14.41 4.36 2.39
C ILE A 372 13.35 5.33 1.84
N SER A 373 12.51 5.91 2.69
CA SER A 373 11.43 6.79 2.22
C SER A 373 11.23 8.00 3.13
N THR A 374 11.01 9.16 2.52
CA THR A 374 10.58 10.39 3.22
C THR A 374 9.14 10.28 3.72
N ASP A 375 8.32 9.44 3.10
CA ASP A 375 6.89 9.25 3.40
C ASP A 375 6.66 8.15 4.46
N SER A 376 7.39 8.16 5.55
CA SER A 376 7.33 7.09 6.55
C SER A 376 5.94 6.87 7.14
N VAL A 377 5.16 7.94 7.35
CA VAL A 377 3.79 7.88 7.87
C VAL A 377 2.88 7.10 6.92
N ARG A 378 3.00 7.32 5.62
CA ARG A 378 2.28 6.61 4.56
C ARG A 378 2.56 5.11 4.60
N TRP A 379 3.83 4.72 4.68
CA TRP A 379 4.20 3.31 4.70
C TRP A 379 3.76 2.60 5.99
N ILE A 380 3.79 3.31 7.13
CA ILE A 380 3.21 2.82 8.40
C ILE A 380 1.71 2.55 8.21
N ALA A 381 0.98 3.49 7.59
CA ALA A 381 -0.45 3.31 7.31
C ALA A 381 -0.73 2.11 6.40
N HIS A 382 0.04 1.96 5.31
CA HIS A 382 -0.08 0.82 4.40
C HIS A 382 0.26 -0.51 5.07
N GLY A 383 1.34 -0.57 5.84
CA GLY A 383 1.71 -1.76 6.61
C GLY A 383 0.62 -2.18 7.58
N PHE A 384 0.00 -1.22 8.26
CA PHE A 384 -1.14 -1.47 9.13
C PHE A 384 -2.37 -1.97 8.37
N LEU A 385 -2.71 -1.34 7.24
CA LEU A 385 -3.82 -1.78 6.39
C LEU A 385 -3.63 -3.23 5.91
N CYS A 386 -2.42 -3.58 5.47
CA CYS A 386 -2.07 -4.93 5.06
C CYS A 386 -2.22 -5.94 6.21
N LEU A 387 -1.72 -5.60 7.40
CA LEU A 387 -1.85 -6.43 8.59
C LEU A 387 -3.32 -6.62 9.01
N PHE A 388 -4.11 -5.55 8.98
CA PHE A 388 -5.52 -5.59 9.29
C PHE A 388 -6.28 -6.47 8.28
N THR A 389 -6.04 -6.26 7.00
CA THR A 389 -6.66 -7.04 5.92
C THR A 389 -6.33 -8.52 6.04
N PHE A 390 -5.07 -8.87 6.35
CA PHE A 390 -4.67 -10.25 6.61
C PHE A 390 -5.43 -10.85 7.80
N THR A 391 -5.56 -10.09 8.89
CA THR A 391 -6.29 -10.54 10.08
C THR A 391 -7.76 -10.84 9.77
N LEU A 392 -8.44 -9.93 9.05
CA LEU A 392 -9.82 -10.16 8.61
C LEU A 392 -9.92 -11.39 7.69
N TYR A 393 -8.97 -11.57 6.78
CA TYR A 393 -8.92 -12.73 5.90
C TYR A 393 -8.79 -14.04 6.68
N ALA A 394 -7.91 -14.09 7.67
CA ALA A 394 -7.73 -15.26 8.53
C ALA A 394 -8.95 -15.55 9.40
N LEU A 395 -9.59 -14.50 9.97
CA LEU A 395 -10.83 -14.61 10.76
C LEU A 395 -12.02 -15.11 9.92
N HIS A 396 -12.07 -14.75 8.63
CA HIS A 396 -13.14 -15.26 7.74
C HIS A 396 -13.08 -16.77 7.57
N ASP A 397 -11.88 -17.32 7.53
CA ASP A 397 -11.68 -18.74 7.27
C ASP A 397 -11.89 -19.63 8.51
N ASN A 398 -11.64 -19.09 9.72
CA ASN A 398 -11.77 -19.86 10.97
C ASN A 398 -12.67 -19.14 11.98
N LYS A 399 -13.87 -19.64 12.12
CA LYS A 399 -14.91 -19.04 12.99
C LYS A 399 -14.57 -19.08 14.49
N GLU A 400 -13.78 -20.04 14.95
CA GLU A 400 -13.39 -20.19 16.35
C GLU A 400 -12.44 -19.05 16.79
N ASP A 401 -11.72 -18.48 15.85
CA ASP A 401 -10.75 -17.41 16.10
C ASP A 401 -11.41 -16.09 16.53
N TRP A 402 -12.70 -15.94 16.29
CA TRP A 402 -13.48 -14.79 16.78
C TRP A 402 -13.50 -14.69 18.30
N SER A 403 -13.34 -15.80 18.99
CA SER A 403 -13.19 -15.81 20.45
C SER A 403 -11.99 -14.98 20.93
N ILE A 404 -10.89 -14.96 20.16
CA ILE A 404 -9.70 -14.19 20.48
C ILE A 404 -10.02 -12.69 20.45
N VAL A 405 -10.71 -12.25 19.39
CA VAL A 405 -11.09 -10.84 19.17
C VAL A 405 -12.13 -10.40 20.21
N LYS A 406 -13.15 -11.24 20.45
CA LYS A 406 -14.18 -10.98 21.47
C LYS A 406 -13.56 -10.81 22.86
N ASN A 407 -12.69 -11.73 23.27
CA ASN A 407 -12.03 -11.68 24.57
C ASN A 407 -11.13 -10.45 24.71
N TYR A 408 -10.49 -10.00 23.62
CA TYR A 408 -9.70 -8.77 23.61
C TYR A 408 -10.59 -7.54 23.88
N PHE A 409 -11.66 -7.37 23.12
CA PHE A 409 -12.55 -6.22 23.27
C PHE A 409 -13.34 -6.25 24.59
N SER A 410 -13.64 -7.42 25.13
CA SER A 410 -14.32 -7.54 26.43
C SER A 410 -13.46 -7.06 27.62
N GLY A 411 -12.15 -6.92 27.44
CA GLY A 411 -11.24 -6.34 28.43
C GLY A 411 -11.33 -4.81 28.54
N PHE A 412 -12.00 -4.14 27.59
CA PHE A 412 -12.19 -2.68 27.62
C PHE A 412 -13.58 -2.34 28.19
N SER A 413 -13.65 -1.32 29.03
CA SER A 413 -14.95 -0.76 29.37
C SER A 413 -15.63 -0.16 28.13
N PRO A 414 -16.96 -0.19 28.01
CA PRO A 414 -17.67 0.39 26.87
C PRO A 414 -17.32 1.87 26.63
N VAL A 415 -17.11 2.63 27.71
CA VAL A 415 -16.74 4.05 27.64
C VAL A 415 -15.36 4.22 26.99
N ILE A 416 -14.35 3.48 27.48
CA ILE A 416 -12.99 3.55 26.93
C ILE A 416 -12.97 3.08 25.47
N GLY A 417 -13.66 2.00 25.15
CA GLY A 417 -13.76 1.47 23.79
C GLY A 417 -14.42 2.46 22.83
N THR A 418 -15.48 3.15 23.26
CA THR A 418 -16.16 4.16 22.46
C THR A 418 -15.29 5.40 22.28
N ALA A 419 -14.65 5.90 23.34
CA ALA A 419 -13.73 7.04 23.25
C ALA A 419 -12.56 6.73 22.31
N TYR A 420 -11.97 5.56 22.43
CA TYR A 420 -10.90 5.10 21.52
C TYR A 420 -11.37 5.05 20.06
N PHE A 421 -12.57 4.51 19.81
CA PHE A 421 -13.11 4.47 18.44
C PHE A 421 -13.26 5.88 17.85
N PHE A 422 -13.79 6.84 18.60
CA PHE A 422 -13.90 8.22 18.13
C PHE A 422 -12.54 8.87 17.88
N ILE A 423 -11.56 8.69 18.78
CA ILE A 423 -10.19 9.19 18.57
C ILE A 423 -9.62 8.59 17.27
N TYR A 424 -9.72 7.28 17.10
CA TYR A 424 -9.24 6.59 15.90
C TYR A 424 -9.94 7.08 14.62
N ALA A 425 -11.27 7.18 14.64
CA ALA A 425 -12.07 7.53 13.46
C ALA A 425 -11.97 9.02 13.09
N LEU A 426 -11.79 9.91 14.05
CA LEU A 426 -11.74 11.36 13.79
C LEU A 426 -10.33 11.90 13.59
N THR A 427 -9.30 11.16 13.99
CA THR A 427 -7.92 11.55 13.70
C THR A 427 -7.57 11.16 12.28
N ILE A 428 -7.70 12.13 11.37
CA ILE A 428 -7.26 12.00 9.97
C ILE A 428 -5.92 12.73 9.87
N LEU A 429 -4.85 11.95 9.77
CA LEU A 429 -3.50 12.45 9.50
C LEU A 429 -3.25 12.39 8.00
N ASP A 430 -2.64 13.43 7.47
CA ASP A 430 -2.15 13.42 6.10
C ASP A 430 -0.86 12.58 6.05
N PRO A 431 -0.85 11.43 5.39
CA PRO A 431 0.33 10.58 5.31
C PRO A 431 1.44 11.13 4.39
N TYR A 432 1.19 12.26 3.70
CA TYR A 432 2.14 12.87 2.76
C TYR A 432 2.70 14.23 3.23
N VAL A 433 2.44 14.61 4.45
CA VAL A 433 3.00 15.84 5.06
C VAL A 433 4.21 15.53 5.90
#